data_21ed4682a218a6e2ce9cd02febaf5750
#
_entry.id   21ed4682a218a6e2ce9cd02febaf5750
#
_cell.length_a   1.000
_cell.length_b   1.000
_cell.length_c   1.000
_cell.angle_alpha   90.00
_cell.angle_beta   90.00
_cell.angle_gamma   90.00
#
_symmetry.space_group_name_H-M   'P 1'
#
loop_
_entity.id
_entity.type
_entity.pdbx_description
1 polymer ?
#
loop_
_entity_poly.entity_id
_entity_poly.type
_entity_poly.pdbx_seq_one_letter_code
_entity_poly.pdbx_strand_id
1 'polypeptide(L)'
;MPTLTDIGRLGRDAELRYTPDGNAVCNLALACEYGRKGQDGKRPTQWVDATLWGKQAEAMAQYLVKGQQVYFTIDDAHVETYTKSDHSQGVKLTGRVIIIKFAGNPPQQAQGNQSAQQPRQQQRTHQQRPAPQQSQQGTNGPDYESFDDDIPFAPLHHLTGA
;
A
#
# COMPACT_ATOMS: atom_id res chain seq x y z
N MET A 1 -23.85 -12.24 11.30
CA MET A 1 -22.79 -11.54 12.08
C MET A 1 -22.53 -10.20 11.42
N PRO A 2 -22.38 -9.09 12.18
CA PRO A 2 -22.09 -7.80 11.59
C PRO A 2 -20.73 -7.82 10.92
N THR A 3 -20.66 -7.23 9.72
CA THR A 3 -19.43 -7.12 8.95
C THR A 3 -19.07 -5.65 8.76
N LEU A 4 -17.81 -5.29 8.99
CA LEU A 4 -17.28 -3.95 8.73
C LEU A 4 -16.21 -4.04 7.65
N THR A 5 -16.33 -3.16 6.66
CA THR A 5 -15.34 -3.02 5.59
C THR A 5 -14.90 -1.57 5.52
N ASP A 6 -13.58 -1.33 5.54
CA ASP A 6 -13.04 0.03 5.47
C ASP A 6 -11.58 0.01 4.99
N ILE A 7 -11.02 1.21 4.84
CA ILE A 7 -9.60 1.46 4.63
C ILE A 7 -9.05 2.16 5.86
N GLY A 8 -8.15 1.48 6.57
CA GLY A 8 -7.54 2.00 7.79
C GLY A 8 -6.01 2.07 7.68
N ARG A 9 -5.41 2.76 8.64
CA ARG A 9 -3.95 2.77 8.85
C ARG A 9 -3.58 2.02 10.11
N LEU A 10 -2.51 1.22 10.06
CA LEU A 10 -1.97 0.60 11.25
C LEU A 10 -1.41 1.67 12.21
N GLY A 11 -1.88 1.68 13.44
CA GLY A 11 -1.41 2.58 14.49
C GLY A 11 -0.12 2.10 15.15
N ARG A 12 0.16 0.81 15.06
CA ARG A 12 1.37 0.13 15.55
C ARG A 12 1.71 -1.02 14.63
N ASP A 13 2.92 -1.58 14.77
CA ASP A 13 3.30 -2.80 14.10
C ASP A 13 2.41 -3.95 14.53
N ALA A 14 2.12 -4.85 13.62
CA ALA A 14 1.31 -6.02 13.90
C ALA A 14 2.11 -7.01 14.78
N GLU A 15 1.48 -7.51 15.84
CA GLU A 15 2.09 -8.47 16.75
C GLU A 15 1.65 -9.88 16.40
N LEU A 16 2.58 -10.67 15.86
CA LEU A 16 2.37 -12.10 15.61
C LEU A 16 2.58 -12.89 16.90
N ARG A 17 1.61 -13.71 17.24
CA ARG A 17 1.65 -14.63 18.39
C ARG A 17 1.14 -16.00 17.96
N TYR A 18 1.41 -17.01 18.75
CA TYR A 18 0.88 -18.36 18.55
C TYR A 18 0.02 -18.74 19.76
N THR A 19 -1.14 -19.32 19.47
CA THR A 19 -1.97 -19.91 20.52
C THR A 19 -1.34 -21.21 21.03
N PRO A 20 -1.75 -21.74 22.21
CA PRO A 20 -1.28 -23.02 22.71
C PRO A 20 -1.48 -24.17 21.71
N ASP A 21 -2.50 -24.09 20.86
CA ASP A 21 -2.79 -25.06 19.79
C ASP A 21 -1.93 -24.86 18.53
N GLY A 22 -0.95 -23.95 18.57
CA GLY A 22 -0.04 -23.67 17.45
C GLY A 22 -0.61 -22.83 16.33
N ASN A 23 -1.81 -22.25 16.48
CA ASN A 23 -2.38 -21.37 15.48
C ASN A 23 -1.77 -19.97 15.56
N ALA A 24 -1.33 -19.45 14.41
CA ALA A 24 -0.83 -18.09 14.32
C ALA A 24 -1.99 -17.08 14.47
N VAL A 25 -1.76 -16.03 15.22
CA VAL A 25 -2.69 -14.92 15.42
C VAL A 25 -1.93 -13.59 15.39
N CYS A 26 -2.47 -12.63 14.69
CA CYS A 26 -1.87 -11.30 14.54
C CYS A 26 -2.89 -10.23 14.95
N ASN A 27 -2.54 -9.41 15.94
CA ASN A 27 -3.38 -8.33 16.41
C ASN A 27 -3.05 -7.04 15.67
N LEU A 28 -4.08 -6.40 15.11
CA LEU A 28 -4.01 -5.20 14.30
C LEU A 28 -4.77 -4.07 14.99
N ALA A 29 -4.12 -2.94 15.23
CA ALA A 29 -4.78 -1.72 15.66
C ALA A 29 -4.98 -0.82 14.43
N LEU A 30 -6.20 -0.71 13.94
CA LEU A 30 -6.55 0.00 12.72
C LEU A 30 -7.21 1.34 13.05
N ALA A 31 -6.66 2.42 12.51
CA ALA A 31 -7.19 3.77 12.59
C ALA A 31 -8.02 4.05 11.34
N CYS A 32 -9.33 4.19 11.49
CA CYS A 32 -10.28 4.47 10.42
C CYS A 32 -10.81 5.89 10.59
N GLU A 33 -10.72 6.70 9.54
CA GLU A 33 -11.26 8.05 9.55
C GLU A 33 -12.75 8.02 9.24
N TYR A 34 -13.56 8.76 10.00
CA TYR A 34 -15.00 8.85 9.75
C TYR A 34 -15.51 10.29 9.82
N GLY A 35 -16.74 10.49 9.36
CA GLY A 35 -17.43 11.76 9.49
C GLY A 35 -16.84 12.91 8.67
N ARG A 36 -17.16 14.13 9.05
CA ARG A 36 -16.68 15.37 8.44
C ARG A 36 -15.42 15.87 9.14
N LYS A 37 -14.63 16.66 8.43
CA LYS A 37 -13.47 17.35 9.03
C LYS A 37 -13.96 18.32 10.12
N GLY A 38 -13.30 18.28 11.27
CA GLY A 38 -13.49 19.23 12.35
C GLY A 38 -12.91 20.62 12.03
N GLN A 39 -12.97 21.53 12.99
CA GLN A 39 -12.38 22.87 12.85
C GLN A 39 -10.86 22.85 12.71
N ASP A 40 -10.22 21.83 13.21
CA ASP A 40 -8.78 21.54 13.08
C ASP A 40 -8.39 20.97 11.70
N GLY A 41 -9.36 20.81 10.78
CA GLY A 41 -9.18 20.27 9.44
C GLY A 41 -8.98 18.75 9.40
N LYS A 42 -9.04 18.05 10.54
CA LYS A 42 -8.87 16.61 10.66
C LYS A 42 -10.22 15.91 10.78
N ARG A 43 -10.28 14.66 10.32
CA ARG A 43 -11.42 13.78 10.56
C ARG A 43 -11.25 13.07 11.89
N PRO A 44 -12.34 12.80 12.61
CA PRO A 44 -12.26 11.95 13.79
C PRO A 44 -11.84 10.54 13.38
N THR A 45 -11.17 9.84 14.30
CA THR A 45 -10.64 8.50 14.10
C THR A 45 -11.39 7.49 14.96
N GLN A 46 -11.89 6.44 14.33
CA GLN A 46 -12.37 5.25 15.00
C GLN A 46 -11.25 4.21 15.02
N TRP A 47 -10.93 3.74 16.22
CA TRP A 47 -10.01 2.63 16.40
C TRP A 47 -10.73 1.30 16.33
N VAL A 48 -10.15 0.37 15.57
CA VAL A 48 -10.63 -1.01 15.42
C VAL A 48 -9.50 -1.96 15.78
N ASP A 49 -9.73 -2.80 16.80
CA ASP A 49 -8.82 -3.90 17.16
C ASP A 49 -9.25 -5.15 16.39
N ALA A 50 -8.53 -5.48 15.34
CA ALA A 50 -8.85 -6.61 14.48
C ALA A 50 -7.85 -7.75 14.67
N THR A 51 -8.33 -9.00 14.57
CA THR A 51 -7.51 -10.19 14.73
C THR A 51 -7.43 -10.96 13.43
N LEU A 52 -6.21 -11.15 12.91
CA LEU A 52 -5.93 -11.94 11.71
C LEU A 52 -5.38 -13.32 12.13
N TRP A 53 -5.87 -14.40 11.52
CA TRP A 53 -5.59 -15.77 11.93
C TRP A 53 -4.88 -16.60 10.88
N GLY A 54 -4.17 -17.64 11.34
CA GLY A 54 -3.61 -18.72 10.55
C GLY A 54 -2.48 -18.27 9.60
N LYS A 55 -2.33 -18.98 8.49
CA LYS A 55 -1.24 -18.74 7.52
C LYS A 55 -1.19 -17.32 6.97
N GLN A 56 -2.32 -16.64 6.90
CA GLN A 56 -2.38 -15.24 6.47
C GLN A 56 -1.74 -14.32 7.51
N ALA A 57 -1.92 -14.59 8.79
CA ALA A 57 -1.25 -13.87 9.88
C ALA A 57 0.28 -14.01 9.79
N GLU A 58 0.77 -15.23 9.59
CA GLU A 58 2.22 -15.49 9.43
C GLU A 58 2.82 -14.78 8.22
N ALA A 59 2.14 -14.89 7.06
CA ALA A 59 2.66 -14.34 5.81
C ALA A 59 2.67 -12.81 5.80
N MET A 60 1.69 -12.17 6.45
CA MET A 60 1.50 -10.72 6.37
C MET A 60 2.11 -9.93 7.52
N ALA A 61 2.32 -10.54 8.69
CA ALA A 61 2.77 -9.84 9.90
C ALA A 61 3.99 -8.93 9.67
N GLN A 62 4.99 -9.41 8.95
CA GLN A 62 6.22 -8.66 8.66
C GLN A 62 6.01 -7.39 7.80
N TYR A 63 4.90 -7.32 7.05
CA TYR A 63 4.57 -6.18 6.19
C TYR A 63 3.55 -5.24 6.82
N LEU A 64 2.89 -5.68 7.89
CA LEU A 64 1.87 -4.92 8.59
C LEU A 64 2.51 -4.02 9.66
N VAL A 65 3.26 -3.03 9.20
CA VAL A 65 3.98 -2.07 10.03
C VAL A 65 3.18 -0.80 10.28
N LYS A 66 3.52 -0.07 11.33
CA LYS A 66 2.88 1.20 11.70
C LYS A 66 2.82 2.17 10.50
N GLY A 67 1.65 2.77 10.30
CA GLY A 67 1.40 3.72 9.22
C GLY A 67 1.01 3.08 7.89
N GLN A 68 1.20 1.75 7.72
CA GLN A 68 0.75 1.03 6.53
C GLN A 68 -0.77 1.17 6.36
N GLN A 69 -1.20 1.55 5.17
CA GLN A 69 -2.61 1.61 4.82
C GLN A 69 -3.07 0.27 4.27
N VAL A 70 -4.19 -0.21 4.78
CA VAL A 70 -4.79 -1.49 4.38
C VAL A 70 -6.29 -1.34 4.14
N TYR A 71 -6.77 -2.00 3.11
CA TYR A 71 -8.19 -2.32 2.95
C TYR A 71 -8.45 -3.60 3.75
N PHE A 72 -9.50 -3.61 4.54
CA PHE A 72 -9.84 -4.77 5.35
C PHE A 72 -11.35 -4.99 5.44
N THR A 73 -11.72 -6.24 5.64
CA THR A 73 -13.06 -6.66 6.03
C THR A 73 -12.95 -7.51 7.28
N ILE A 74 -13.67 -7.13 8.31
CA ILE A 74 -13.81 -7.92 9.53
C ILE A 74 -15.22 -8.49 9.60
N ASP A 75 -15.36 -9.71 10.08
CA ASP A 75 -16.61 -10.29 10.51
C ASP A 75 -16.71 -10.29 12.04
N ASP A 76 -17.90 -10.59 12.54
CA ASP A 76 -18.22 -10.55 13.96
C ASP A 76 -17.80 -9.22 14.62
N ALA A 77 -18.03 -8.11 13.91
CA ALA A 77 -17.72 -6.78 14.39
C ALA A 77 -18.63 -6.43 15.57
N HIS A 78 -18.06 -6.24 16.74
CA HIS A 78 -18.77 -5.92 17.96
C HIS A 78 -17.97 -5.00 18.87
N VAL A 79 -18.67 -4.42 19.85
CA VAL A 79 -18.06 -3.53 20.85
C VAL A 79 -17.76 -4.34 22.11
N GLU A 80 -16.49 -4.30 22.52
CA GLU A 80 -16.05 -4.85 23.80
C GLU A 80 -15.74 -3.73 24.78
N THR A 81 -16.09 -3.95 26.06
CA THR A 81 -15.62 -3.12 27.17
C THR A 81 -14.37 -3.73 27.79
N TYR A 82 -13.42 -2.88 28.13
CA TYR A 82 -12.21 -3.31 28.82
C TYR A 82 -11.84 -2.34 29.94
N THR A 83 -11.13 -2.82 30.93
CA THR A 83 -10.63 -1.99 32.03
C THR A 83 -9.24 -1.48 31.67
N LYS A 84 -9.08 -0.16 31.64
CA LYS A 84 -7.76 0.47 31.43
C LYS A 84 -6.89 0.32 32.68
N SER A 85 -5.60 0.64 32.54
CA SER A 85 -4.63 0.60 33.65
C SER A 85 -4.97 1.58 34.79
N ASP A 86 -5.74 2.62 34.53
CA ASP A 86 -6.26 3.61 35.49
C ASP A 86 -7.59 3.17 36.14
N HIS A 87 -7.99 1.91 35.95
CA HIS A 87 -9.26 1.32 36.41
C HIS A 87 -10.51 1.91 35.76
N SER A 88 -10.42 2.83 34.83
CA SER A 88 -11.56 3.32 34.07
C SER A 88 -12.01 2.31 33.01
N GLN A 89 -13.30 2.34 32.67
CA GLN A 89 -13.84 1.51 31.57
C GLN A 89 -13.52 2.15 30.24
N GLY A 90 -12.99 1.35 29.33
CA GLY A 90 -12.81 1.71 27.91
C GLY A 90 -13.72 0.87 27.03
N VAL A 91 -13.98 1.36 25.83
CA VAL A 91 -14.71 0.64 24.77
C VAL A 91 -13.82 0.54 23.54
N LYS A 92 -13.86 -0.60 22.89
CA LYS A 92 -13.17 -0.83 21.62
C LYS A 92 -14.08 -1.57 20.65
N LEU A 93 -13.96 -1.26 19.37
CA LEU A 93 -14.57 -2.04 18.30
C LEU A 93 -13.61 -3.15 17.93
N THR A 94 -14.08 -4.39 17.92
CA THR A 94 -13.25 -5.56 17.63
C THR A 94 -13.91 -6.48 16.61
N GLY A 95 -13.12 -7.40 16.01
CA GLY A 95 -13.62 -8.41 15.10
C GLY A 95 -12.50 -9.22 14.45
N ARG A 96 -12.89 -10.22 13.68
CA ARG A 96 -11.97 -11.12 12.98
C ARG A 96 -11.78 -10.67 11.54
N VAL A 97 -10.54 -10.51 11.11
CA VAL A 97 -10.20 -10.18 9.72
C VAL A 97 -10.47 -11.39 8.82
N ILE A 98 -11.29 -11.19 7.78
CA ILE A 98 -11.55 -12.18 6.73
C ILE A 98 -10.93 -11.78 5.39
N ILE A 99 -10.75 -10.49 5.15
CA ILE A 99 -10.06 -9.95 3.97
C ILE A 99 -9.11 -8.86 4.43
N ILE A 100 -7.87 -8.90 3.96
CA ILE A 100 -6.92 -7.81 4.11
C ILE A 100 -6.08 -7.66 2.85
N LYS A 101 -5.91 -6.44 2.38
CA LYS A 101 -5.09 -6.08 1.22
C LYS A 101 -4.35 -4.78 1.49
N PHE A 102 -3.15 -4.63 0.99
CA PHE A 102 -2.43 -3.37 1.06
C PHE A 102 -3.12 -2.32 0.19
N ALA A 103 -3.35 -1.14 0.77
CA ALA A 103 -3.94 0.02 0.10
C ALA A 103 -2.91 1.16 0.19
N GLY A 104 -2.25 1.45 -0.93
CA GLY A 104 -1.19 2.47 -0.97
C GLY A 104 0.22 1.91 -0.84
N ASN A 105 1.21 2.80 -0.99
CA ASN A 105 2.62 2.44 -0.85
C ASN A 105 2.96 2.13 0.61
N PRO A 106 3.87 1.19 0.85
CA PRO A 106 4.37 0.95 2.20
C PRO A 106 4.95 2.25 2.77
N PRO A 107 4.81 2.51 4.08
CA PRO A 107 5.49 3.63 4.70
C PRO A 107 6.98 3.48 4.43
N GLN A 108 7.59 4.54 3.87
CA GLN A 108 9.04 4.57 3.74
C GLN A 108 9.61 4.52 5.17
N GLN A 109 10.05 3.34 5.57
CA GLN A 109 10.96 3.25 6.69
C GLN A 109 12.12 4.18 6.32
N ALA A 110 12.41 5.13 7.18
CA ALA A 110 13.58 5.98 7.04
C ALA A 110 14.81 5.06 6.99
N GLN A 111 15.14 4.59 5.79
CA GLN A 111 16.42 3.97 5.52
C GLN A 111 17.43 5.06 5.79
N GLY A 112 18.15 4.87 6.91
CA GLY A 112 19.27 5.70 7.25
C GLY A 112 20.12 5.91 6.01
N ASN A 113 20.42 7.17 5.77
CA ASN A 113 21.21 7.76 4.72
C ASN A 113 22.46 6.92 4.40
N GLN A 114 22.31 5.89 3.56
CA GLN A 114 23.44 5.37 2.83
C GLN A 114 23.56 6.23 1.58
N SER A 115 24.31 7.30 1.74
CA SER A 115 24.88 8.09 0.65
C SER A 115 25.61 7.13 -0.27
N ALA A 116 24.95 6.64 -1.30
CA ALA A 116 25.61 6.03 -2.43
C ALA A 116 26.45 7.14 -3.08
N GLN A 117 27.73 7.18 -2.73
CA GLN A 117 28.72 7.90 -3.49
C GLN A 117 28.70 7.37 -4.92
N GLN A 118 28.02 8.08 -5.80
CA GLN A 118 28.22 7.93 -7.23
C GLN A 118 29.68 8.22 -7.52
N PRO A 119 30.41 7.30 -8.18
CA PRO A 119 31.74 7.62 -8.68
C PRO A 119 31.61 8.76 -9.70
N ARG A 120 32.12 9.92 -9.37
CA ARG A 120 32.33 11.00 -10.36
C ARG A 120 33.25 10.46 -11.44
N GLN A 121 32.67 10.14 -12.60
CA GLN A 121 33.45 9.98 -13.81
C GLN A 121 34.12 11.32 -14.12
N GLN A 122 35.43 11.32 -13.99
CA GLN A 122 36.29 12.41 -14.42
C GLN A 122 36.07 12.63 -15.91
N GLN A 123 35.50 13.75 -16.28
CA GLN A 123 35.53 14.28 -17.62
C GLN A 123 37.00 14.54 -17.99
N ARG A 124 37.57 13.66 -18.77
CA ARG A 124 38.81 13.94 -19.52
C ARG A 124 38.46 14.91 -20.62
N THR A 125 38.90 16.15 -20.45
CA THR A 125 39.02 17.15 -21.51
C THR A 125 39.91 16.62 -22.60
N HIS A 126 39.37 16.26 -23.75
CA HIS A 126 40.12 16.08 -24.97
C HIS A 126 40.16 17.41 -25.73
N GLN A 127 41.37 17.93 -25.82
CA GLN A 127 41.77 19.06 -26.67
C GLN A 127 41.39 18.78 -28.13
N GLN A 128 40.89 19.83 -28.75
CA GLN A 128 40.63 19.97 -30.17
C GLN A 128 41.94 19.82 -30.98
N ARG A 129 41.83 19.06 -32.07
CA ARG A 129 42.71 19.22 -33.23
C ARG A 129 41.86 19.08 -34.49
N PRO A 130 42.10 19.94 -35.54
CA PRO A 130 41.13 20.14 -36.62
C PRO A 130 41.22 19.11 -37.74
N ALA A 131 40.17 19.12 -38.57
CA ALA A 131 39.77 18.23 -39.63
C ALA A 131 40.80 18.04 -40.77
N PRO A 132 40.61 17.01 -41.63
CA PRO A 132 40.10 17.33 -42.97
C PRO A 132 38.89 16.46 -43.42
N GLN A 133 38.17 17.07 -44.38
CA GLN A 133 37.03 16.54 -45.12
C GLN A 133 37.41 15.32 -45.96
N GLN A 134 36.48 14.35 -46.11
CA GLN A 134 35.99 13.89 -47.44
C GLN A 134 34.96 12.75 -47.31
N SER A 135 33.82 13.03 -47.89
CA SER A 135 33.04 12.23 -48.86
C SER A 135 32.35 10.92 -48.44
N GLN A 136 31.00 11.03 -48.40
CA GLN A 136 29.99 10.26 -49.16
C GLN A 136 29.80 8.76 -48.92
N GLN A 137 28.50 8.49 -48.89
CA GLN A 137 27.71 7.26 -49.12
C GLN A 137 27.33 6.52 -47.83
N GLY A 138 26.06 6.62 -47.36
CA GLY A 138 24.87 6.02 -47.95
C GLY A 138 24.65 4.64 -47.33
N THR A 139 23.70 4.48 -46.44
CA THR A 139 22.72 3.39 -46.46
C THR A 139 21.92 3.37 -45.15
N ASN A 140 20.61 3.55 -45.27
CA ASN A 140 19.52 2.91 -44.59
C ASN A 140 19.66 2.55 -43.07
N GLY A 141 19.16 3.42 -42.20
CA GLY A 141 18.68 3.03 -40.91
C GLY A 141 17.16 2.75 -40.99
N PRO A 142 16.63 1.78 -40.23
CA PRO A 142 15.21 1.47 -40.28
C PRO A 142 14.38 2.57 -39.58
N ASP A 143 13.35 2.95 -40.29
CA ASP A 143 12.31 3.92 -39.97
C ASP A 143 11.43 3.37 -38.85
N TYR A 144 11.43 4.04 -37.68
CA TYR A 144 10.57 3.72 -36.52
C TYR A 144 9.40 4.69 -36.38
N GLU A 145 8.91 5.24 -37.49
CA GLU A 145 7.66 6.01 -37.49
C GLU A 145 6.54 5.19 -38.15
N SER A 146 5.89 4.35 -37.39
CA SER A 146 4.47 4.00 -37.54
C SER A 146 4.03 2.95 -36.53
N PHE A 147 3.80 3.37 -35.29
CA PHE A 147 2.84 2.67 -34.44
C PHE A 147 1.55 3.50 -34.42
N ASP A 148 0.70 3.24 -35.41
CA ASP A 148 -0.71 3.62 -35.36
C ASP A 148 -1.38 2.70 -34.34
N ASP A 149 -1.61 3.24 -33.14
CA ASP A 149 -2.39 2.61 -32.08
C ASP A 149 -3.89 2.79 -32.36
N ASP A 150 -4.40 2.15 -33.38
CA ASP A 150 -5.83 1.98 -33.60
C ASP A 150 -6.34 0.84 -32.71
N ILE A 151 -6.81 1.18 -31.51
CA ILE A 151 -7.57 0.27 -30.67
C ILE A 151 -9.03 0.30 -31.16
N PRO A 152 -9.55 -0.75 -31.81
CA PRO A 152 -10.91 -0.77 -32.26
C PRO A 152 -11.87 -0.92 -31.05
N PHE A 153 -12.58 0.15 -30.72
CA PHE A 153 -13.72 0.06 -29.83
C PHE A 153 -14.87 -0.71 -30.54
N ALA A 154 -15.21 -1.88 -30.01
CA ALA A 154 -16.37 -2.63 -30.50
C ALA A 154 -17.66 -1.83 -30.29
N PRO A 155 -18.53 -1.71 -31.29
CA PRO A 155 -19.80 -0.99 -31.12
C PRO A 155 -20.75 -1.78 -30.20
N LEU A 156 -21.34 -1.08 -29.24
CA LEU A 156 -22.42 -1.56 -28.40
C LEU A 156 -23.64 -1.92 -29.27
N HIS A 157 -23.99 -3.19 -29.34
CA HIS A 157 -25.23 -3.64 -29.94
C HIS A 157 -26.39 -3.23 -29.03
N HIS A 158 -27.25 -2.35 -29.52
CA HIS A 158 -28.56 -2.06 -28.98
C HIS A 158 -29.42 -3.31 -29.15
N LEU A 159 -29.74 -3.96 -28.03
CA LEU A 159 -30.81 -4.97 -27.99
C LEU A 159 -32.15 -4.24 -27.90
N THR A 160 -32.81 -4.08 -29.04
CA THR A 160 -34.21 -3.69 -29.10
C THR A 160 -35.03 -4.98 -28.89
N GLY A 161 -35.63 -5.12 -27.71
CA GLY A 161 -36.56 -6.19 -27.40
C GLY A 161 -37.96 -5.81 -27.90
N ALA A 162 -38.59 -6.74 -28.59
CA ALA A 162 -40.03 -6.75 -28.86
C ALA A 162 -40.73 -7.49 -27.71
#